data_af073a3a93d3c342a13684c0f3b2fba3
#
_entry.id   af073a3a93d3c342a13684c0f3b2fba3
#
_cell.length_a   1.000
_cell.length_b   1.000
_cell.length_c   1.000
_cell.angle_alpha   90.00
_cell.angle_beta   90.00
_cell.angle_gamma   90.00
#
_symmetry.space_group_name_H-M   'P 1'
#
loop_
_entity.id
_entity.type
_entity.pdbx_description
1 polymer ?
#
loop_
_entity_poly.entity_id
_entity_poly.type
_entity_poly.pdbx_seq_one_letter_code
_entity_poly.pdbx_strand_id
1 'polypeptide(L)'
;MPSSIERVIEMVNSFSNQDGNGIWDRRTRFNEILDERNEAVSDVLFKKIDSPQGYHFLDVGCGGGGTTVRMANSVSSNAHVTGIDISESIVSLAQENMKSIKNVDFILADAETYQFGAIKFDGVISRFGVMFFSDPIRAFTNIHGAMREHAFLTFICWPPRQENAYFYTMTEAVLKHTGKEYRDTGTEPGPLAFSDNAYVESILNSSGFSNVSIETVKTILSAKMTPEFDAGMHMEYGPSSLLIKDAQPDEIMKKKIYEELLFVCTSHQQGEYVSHDALINVVSAIA
;
A
#
# COMPACT_ATOMS: atom_id res chain seq x y z
N MET A 1 -14.09 35.62 6.46
CA MET A 1 -13.81 34.44 5.58
C MET A 1 -13.08 33.43 6.45
N PRO A 2 -13.46 32.16 6.41
CA PRO A 2 -12.73 31.13 7.16
C PRO A 2 -11.26 31.13 6.74
N SER A 3 -10.36 30.94 7.70
CA SER A 3 -8.92 30.80 7.44
C SER A 3 -8.66 29.60 6.54
N SER A 4 -7.49 29.54 5.90
CA SER A 4 -7.09 28.36 5.12
C SER A 4 -7.18 27.06 5.93
N ILE A 5 -6.85 27.15 7.22
CA ILE A 5 -6.94 26.04 8.19
C ILE A 5 -8.40 25.62 8.45
N GLU A 6 -9.32 26.59 8.63
CA GLU A 6 -10.75 26.28 8.83
C GLU A 6 -11.35 25.59 7.61
N ARG A 7 -10.99 26.01 6.39
CA ARG A 7 -11.43 25.33 5.15
C ARG A 7 -10.88 23.92 5.02
N VAL A 8 -9.64 23.67 5.44
CA VAL A 8 -9.05 22.33 5.44
C VAL A 8 -9.69 21.45 6.52
N ILE A 9 -9.95 22.01 7.71
CA ILE A 9 -10.70 21.31 8.77
C ILE A 9 -12.13 21.03 8.33
N GLU A 10 -12.82 21.97 7.66
CA GLU A 10 -14.13 21.72 7.04
C GLU A 10 -14.05 20.65 5.95
N MET A 11 -13.02 20.65 5.13
CA MET A 11 -12.76 19.63 4.13
C MET A 11 -12.48 18.26 4.77
N VAL A 12 -11.62 18.20 5.80
CA VAL A 12 -11.34 16.99 6.59
C VAL A 12 -12.61 16.51 7.31
N ASN A 13 -13.39 17.41 7.91
CA ASN A 13 -14.66 17.07 8.57
C ASN A 13 -15.76 16.68 7.57
N SER A 14 -15.78 17.25 6.36
CA SER A 14 -16.69 16.81 5.31
C SER A 14 -16.38 15.40 4.83
N PHE A 15 -15.12 15.01 4.91
CA PHE A 15 -14.66 13.67 4.62
C PHE A 15 -14.98 12.66 5.74
N SER A 16 -14.89 13.08 7.02
CA SER A 16 -15.21 12.23 8.17
C SER A 16 -16.71 12.00 8.37
N ASN A 17 -17.55 12.88 7.85
CA ASN A 17 -19.02 12.80 7.96
C ASN A 17 -19.69 11.98 6.85
N GLN A 18 -18.95 11.50 5.86
CA GLN A 18 -19.47 10.48 4.96
C GLN A 18 -19.27 9.12 5.64
N ASP A 19 -20.31 8.67 6.33
CA ASP A 19 -20.43 7.37 7.00
C ASP A 19 -20.25 6.20 6.01
N GLY A 20 -19.05 5.90 5.70
CA GLY A 20 -18.59 4.77 4.89
C GLY A 20 -17.20 4.44 5.33
N ASN A 21 -17.07 3.69 6.33
CA ASN A 21 -16.53 2.39 6.22
C ASN A 21 -15.04 2.25 5.88
N GLY A 22 -14.20 2.44 6.85
CA GLY A 22 -12.92 1.76 6.87
C GLY A 22 -11.82 2.41 6.03
N ILE A 23 -10.63 1.86 6.20
CA ILE A 23 -9.38 2.31 5.55
C ILE A 23 -9.44 2.18 4.02
N TRP A 24 -10.21 1.23 3.50
CA TRP A 24 -10.29 0.93 2.07
C TRP A 24 -11.07 1.98 1.28
N ASP A 25 -12.16 2.55 1.84
CA ASP A 25 -12.89 3.64 1.19
C ASP A 25 -12.07 4.92 1.16
N ARG A 26 -11.29 5.18 2.24
CA ARG A 26 -10.31 6.27 2.24
C ARG A 26 -9.21 6.03 1.22
N ARG A 27 -8.72 4.79 1.08
CA ARG A 27 -7.76 4.42 0.04
C ARG A 27 -8.31 4.71 -1.36
N THR A 28 -9.57 4.38 -1.62
CA THR A 28 -10.22 4.63 -2.92
C THR A 28 -10.29 6.13 -3.23
N ARG A 29 -10.63 6.96 -2.24
CA ARG A 29 -10.68 8.42 -2.38
C ARG A 29 -9.33 9.04 -2.78
N PHE A 30 -8.26 8.54 -2.23
CA PHE A 30 -6.90 9.03 -2.51
C PHE A 30 -6.17 8.21 -3.59
N ASN A 31 -6.87 7.37 -4.36
CA ASN A 31 -6.23 6.39 -5.23
C ASN A 31 -5.23 7.01 -6.20
N GLU A 32 -5.63 8.04 -6.95
CA GLU A 32 -4.76 8.65 -7.97
C GLU A 32 -3.49 9.23 -7.37
N ILE A 33 -3.64 10.00 -6.28
CA ILE A 33 -2.50 10.63 -5.62
C ILE A 33 -1.58 9.62 -4.93
N LEU A 34 -2.14 8.51 -4.41
CA LEU A 34 -1.35 7.43 -3.82
C LEU A 34 -0.63 6.60 -4.88
N ASP A 35 -1.20 6.44 -6.08
CA ASP A 35 -0.51 5.79 -7.19
C ASP A 35 0.64 6.65 -7.71
N GLU A 36 0.43 7.97 -7.89
CA GLU A 36 1.51 8.92 -8.23
C GLU A 36 2.60 8.90 -7.14
N ARG A 37 2.23 9.00 -5.86
CA ARG A 37 3.17 8.98 -4.73
C ARG A 37 4.05 7.73 -4.73
N ASN A 38 3.51 6.59 -5.11
CA ASN A 38 4.20 5.31 -5.11
C ASN A 38 4.83 4.94 -6.46
N GLU A 39 4.97 5.89 -7.40
CA GLU A 39 5.55 5.60 -8.72
C GLU A 39 6.98 5.07 -8.61
N ALA A 40 7.84 5.73 -7.80
CA ALA A 40 9.21 5.27 -7.56
C ALA A 40 9.27 3.90 -6.84
N VAL A 41 8.29 3.59 -5.99
CA VAL A 41 8.15 2.25 -5.39
C VAL A 41 7.83 1.22 -6.45
N SER A 42 6.92 1.55 -7.38
CA SER A 42 6.61 0.68 -8.52
C SER A 42 7.82 0.47 -9.42
N ASP A 43 8.65 1.51 -9.65
CA ASP A 43 9.90 1.37 -10.40
C ASP A 43 10.83 0.34 -9.79
N VAL A 44 10.97 0.34 -8.46
CA VAL A 44 11.78 -0.66 -7.74
C VAL A 44 11.19 -2.06 -7.92
N LEU A 45 9.86 -2.23 -7.77
CA LEU A 45 9.17 -3.52 -7.95
C LEU A 45 9.42 -4.08 -9.36
N PHE A 46 9.16 -3.26 -10.39
CA PHE A 46 9.27 -3.69 -11.79
C PHE A 46 10.72 -3.88 -12.26
N LYS A 47 11.68 -3.16 -11.69
CA LYS A 47 13.11 -3.41 -11.91
C LYS A 47 13.56 -4.77 -11.35
N LYS A 48 12.95 -5.23 -10.23
CA LYS A 48 13.28 -6.54 -9.64
C LYS A 48 12.75 -7.71 -10.47
N ILE A 49 11.62 -7.51 -11.16
CA ILE A 49 10.96 -8.56 -11.96
C ILE A 49 11.67 -8.81 -13.30
N ASP A 50 12.29 -7.81 -13.88
CA ASP A 50 12.97 -7.74 -15.19
C ASP A 50 12.50 -8.78 -16.24
N SER A 51 11.89 -8.28 -17.33
CA SER A 51 11.47 -9.08 -18.48
C SER A 51 10.67 -10.36 -18.14
N PRO A 52 9.55 -10.25 -17.41
CA PRO A 52 8.78 -11.41 -16.98
C PRO A 52 8.28 -12.25 -18.17
N GLN A 53 8.54 -13.54 -18.11
CA GLN A 53 8.12 -14.50 -19.15
C GLN A 53 6.90 -15.27 -18.63
N GLY A 54 5.94 -15.54 -19.50
CA GLY A 54 4.73 -16.29 -19.18
C GLY A 54 3.47 -15.71 -19.78
N TYR A 55 2.34 -16.29 -19.42
CA TYR A 55 1.02 -15.93 -19.97
C TYR A 55 0.03 -15.45 -18.92
N HIS A 56 0.20 -15.81 -17.65
CA HIS A 56 -0.72 -15.44 -16.59
C HIS A 56 0.01 -14.87 -15.38
N PHE A 57 -0.40 -13.68 -14.95
CA PHE A 57 0.20 -13.01 -13.80
C PHE A 57 -0.90 -12.57 -12.83
N LEU A 58 -0.57 -12.52 -11.55
CA LEU A 58 -1.47 -12.10 -10.48
C LEU A 58 -0.89 -10.89 -9.75
N ASP A 59 -1.72 -9.88 -9.53
CA ASP A 59 -1.42 -8.71 -8.69
C ASP A 59 -2.31 -8.77 -7.44
N VAL A 60 -1.70 -9.04 -6.28
CA VAL A 60 -2.41 -9.25 -5.00
C VAL A 60 -2.51 -7.93 -4.23
N GLY A 61 -3.75 -7.55 -3.86
CA GLY A 61 -4.02 -6.24 -3.31
C GLY A 61 -3.83 -5.16 -4.38
N CYS A 62 -4.43 -5.39 -5.55
CA CYS A 62 -4.20 -4.58 -6.75
C CYS A 62 -4.66 -3.12 -6.64
N GLY A 63 -5.49 -2.80 -5.64
CA GLY A 63 -6.03 -1.47 -5.46
C GLY A 63 -6.75 -0.97 -6.71
N GLY A 64 -6.49 0.27 -7.12
CA GLY A 64 -7.07 0.87 -8.33
C GLY A 64 -6.49 0.38 -9.66
N GLY A 65 -5.66 -0.68 -9.65
CA GLY A 65 -5.17 -1.35 -10.85
C GLY A 65 -3.88 -0.79 -11.45
N GLY A 66 -3.25 0.21 -10.82
CA GLY A 66 -2.04 0.84 -11.37
C GLY A 66 -0.88 -0.15 -11.61
N THR A 67 -0.59 -1.02 -10.63
CA THR A 67 0.43 -2.08 -10.76
C THR A 67 0.00 -3.18 -11.73
N THR A 68 -1.29 -3.54 -11.75
CA THR A 68 -1.86 -4.52 -12.68
C THR A 68 -1.66 -4.10 -14.15
N VAL A 69 -2.00 -2.84 -14.47
CA VAL A 69 -1.82 -2.29 -15.82
C VAL A 69 -0.35 -2.16 -16.18
N ARG A 70 0.48 -1.72 -15.23
CA ARG A 70 1.92 -1.64 -15.47
C ARG A 70 2.51 -3.01 -15.76
N MET A 71 2.06 -4.06 -15.05
CA MET A 71 2.44 -5.44 -15.35
C MET A 71 1.99 -5.86 -16.75
N ALA A 72 0.73 -5.57 -17.12
CA ALA A 72 0.19 -5.89 -18.44
C ALA A 72 0.98 -5.22 -19.59
N ASN A 73 1.52 -4.03 -19.35
CA ASN A 73 2.38 -3.32 -20.31
C ASN A 73 3.82 -3.85 -20.35
N SER A 74 4.24 -4.60 -19.34
CA SER A 74 5.61 -5.14 -19.22
C SER A 74 5.75 -6.56 -19.76
N VAL A 75 4.64 -7.23 -20.05
CA VAL A 75 4.59 -8.61 -20.52
C VAL A 75 4.21 -8.69 -22.01
N SER A 76 4.30 -9.88 -22.59
CA SER A 76 3.85 -10.14 -23.95
C SER A 76 2.37 -9.77 -24.15
N SER A 77 2.00 -9.30 -25.33
CA SER A 77 0.60 -8.98 -25.68
C SER A 77 -0.37 -10.16 -25.57
N ASN A 78 0.15 -11.39 -25.52
CA ASN A 78 -0.64 -12.61 -25.31
C ASN A 78 -0.81 -12.95 -23.82
N ALA A 79 -0.12 -12.25 -22.95
CA ALA A 79 -0.20 -12.49 -21.52
C ALA A 79 -1.39 -11.75 -20.93
N HIS A 80 -1.91 -12.29 -19.83
CA HIS A 80 -3.04 -11.78 -19.10
C HIS A 80 -2.66 -11.52 -17.65
N VAL A 81 -3.11 -10.40 -17.10
CA VAL A 81 -2.84 -10.03 -15.71
C VAL A 81 -4.16 -9.92 -14.95
N THR A 82 -4.26 -10.64 -13.86
CA THR A 82 -5.41 -10.60 -12.97
C THR A 82 -5.05 -9.79 -11.71
N GLY A 83 -5.79 -8.72 -11.44
CA GLY A 83 -5.74 -8.03 -10.15
C GLY A 83 -6.77 -8.63 -9.20
N ILE A 84 -6.41 -8.84 -7.94
CA ILE A 84 -7.34 -9.28 -6.89
C ILE A 84 -7.26 -8.34 -5.70
N ASP A 85 -8.42 -7.89 -5.21
CA ASP A 85 -8.51 -7.05 -4.01
C ASP A 85 -9.80 -7.39 -3.24
N ILE A 86 -9.79 -7.18 -1.92
CA ILE A 86 -10.93 -7.46 -1.04
C ILE A 86 -11.94 -6.30 -0.97
N SER A 87 -11.55 -5.12 -1.42
CA SER A 87 -12.35 -3.90 -1.33
C SER A 87 -13.22 -3.70 -2.56
N GLU A 88 -14.54 -3.76 -2.39
CA GLU A 88 -15.50 -3.53 -3.48
C GLU A 88 -15.35 -2.16 -4.13
N SER A 89 -15.17 -1.11 -3.33
CA SER A 89 -15.07 0.26 -3.83
C SER A 89 -13.86 0.46 -4.74
N ILE A 90 -12.70 -0.13 -4.39
CA ILE A 90 -11.49 0.05 -5.18
C ILE A 90 -11.45 -0.88 -6.42
N VAL A 91 -12.01 -2.09 -6.31
CA VAL A 91 -12.13 -3.00 -7.47
C VAL A 91 -13.08 -2.41 -8.51
N SER A 92 -14.21 -1.84 -8.08
CA SER A 92 -15.14 -1.15 -8.98
C SER A 92 -14.47 0.03 -9.70
N LEU A 93 -13.63 0.81 -8.98
CA LEU A 93 -12.83 1.88 -9.57
C LEU A 93 -11.83 1.33 -10.60
N ALA A 94 -11.11 0.25 -10.27
CA ALA A 94 -10.16 -0.38 -11.19
C ALA A 94 -10.85 -0.90 -12.46
N GLN A 95 -11.98 -1.59 -12.32
CA GLN A 95 -12.78 -2.09 -13.46
C GLN A 95 -13.27 -0.96 -14.37
N GLU A 96 -13.75 0.15 -13.80
CA GLU A 96 -14.22 1.29 -14.61
C GLU A 96 -13.06 2.00 -15.32
N ASN A 97 -11.96 2.28 -14.61
CA ASN A 97 -10.82 2.99 -15.18
C ASN A 97 -10.08 2.18 -16.25
N MET A 98 -10.06 0.85 -16.13
CA MET A 98 -9.27 -0.04 -16.99
C MET A 98 -10.10 -0.85 -17.98
N LYS A 99 -11.39 -0.55 -18.14
CA LYS A 99 -12.33 -1.29 -19.03
C LYS A 99 -11.92 -1.36 -20.49
N SER A 100 -11.04 -0.47 -20.96
CA SER A 100 -10.52 -0.49 -22.34
C SER A 100 -9.31 -1.38 -22.53
N ILE A 101 -8.70 -1.88 -21.45
CA ILE A 101 -7.48 -2.71 -21.48
C ILE A 101 -7.91 -4.18 -21.55
N LYS A 102 -7.57 -4.87 -22.64
CA LYS A 102 -8.14 -6.19 -22.96
C LYS A 102 -7.48 -7.36 -22.22
N ASN A 103 -6.27 -7.17 -21.75
CA ASN A 103 -5.46 -8.22 -21.12
C ASN A 103 -5.33 -8.05 -19.60
N VAL A 104 -6.31 -7.39 -18.99
CA VAL A 104 -6.44 -7.25 -17.53
C VAL A 104 -7.85 -7.62 -17.10
N ASP A 105 -7.96 -8.32 -15.97
CA ASP A 105 -9.18 -8.57 -15.23
C ASP A 105 -9.00 -8.21 -13.75
N PHE A 106 -10.11 -7.83 -13.09
CA PHE A 106 -10.12 -7.52 -11.67
C PHE A 106 -11.16 -8.37 -10.95
N ILE A 107 -10.73 -9.01 -9.87
CA ILE A 107 -11.53 -9.92 -9.04
C ILE A 107 -11.74 -9.30 -7.67
N LEU A 108 -13.00 -9.14 -7.26
CA LEU A 108 -13.38 -8.82 -5.89
C LEU A 108 -13.38 -10.12 -5.08
N ALA A 109 -12.31 -10.38 -4.35
CA ALA A 109 -12.21 -11.54 -3.46
C ALA A 109 -11.04 -11.40 -2.48
N ASP A 110 -11.10 -12.19 -1.42
CA ASP A 110 -10.00 -12.39 -0.49
C ASP A 110 -9.02 -13.44 -1.05
N ALA A 111 -7.81 -13.00 -1.39
CA ALA A 111 -6.76 -13.86 -1.94
C ALA A 111 -6.33 -14.99 -0.98
N GLU A 112 -6.61 -14.83 0.34
CA GLU A 112 -6.35 -15.84 1.36
C GLU A 112 -7.20 -17.11 1.16
N THR A 113 -8.40 -16.96 0.59
CA THR A 113 -9.39 -18.07 0.47
C THR A 113 -9.93 -18.28 -0.94
N TYR A 114 -9.63 -17.38 -1.87
CA TYR A 114 -10.13 -17.45 -3.22
C TYR A 114 -9.66 -18.71 -3.96
N GLN A 115 -10.57 -19.40 -4.63
CA GLN A 115 -10.27 -20.57 -5.43
C GLN A 115 -9.85 -20.15 -6.85
N PHE A 116 -8.56 -20.08 -7.12
CA PHE A 116 -8.02 -19.65 -8.42
C PHE A 116 -8.32 -20.63 -9.57
N GLY A 117 -8.89 -21.80 -9.28
CA GLY A 117 -9.31 -22.77 -10.29
C GLY A 117 -8.13 -23.44 -11.00
N ALA A 118 -8.29 -23.66 -12.30
CA ALA A 118 -7.28 -24.36 -13.12
C ALA A 118 -6.17 -23.43 -13.65
N ILE A 119 -6.32 -22.11 -13.54
CA ILE A 119 -5.30 -21.15 -14.00
C ILE A 119 -4.10 -21.26 -13.08
N LYS A 120 -2.91 -21.33 -13.71
CA LYS A 120 -1.64 -21.30 -13.01
C LYS A 120 -0.85 -20.06 -13.42
N PHE A 121 -0.43 -19.29 -12.41
CA PHE A 121 0.31 -18.05 -12.62
C PHE A 121 1.81 -18.29 -12.82
N ASP A 122 2.36 -17.61 -13.80
CA ASP A 122 3.80 -17.59 -14.11
C ASP A 122 4.56 -16.58 -13.22
N GLY A 123 3.83 -15.69 -12.57
CA GLY A 123 4.38 -14.74 -11.59
C GLY A 123 3.28 -14.05 -10.78
N VAL A 124 3.65 -13.70 -9.55
CA VAL A 124 2.78 -12.99 -8.61
C VAL A 124 3.49 -11.73 -8.10
N ILE A 125 2.78 -10.62 -8.12
CA ILE A 125 3.27 -9.34 -7.58
C ILE A 125 2.34 -8.79 -6.51
N SER A 126 2.88 -7.91 -5.65
CA SER A 126 2.07 -7.09 -4.75
C SER A 126 2.83 -5.82 -4.35
N ARG A 127 2.16 -4.69 -4.40
CA ARG A 127 2.67 -3.43 -3.85
C ARG A 127 1.88 -3.06 -2.59
N PHE A 128 2.41 -3.41 -1.41
CA PHE A 128 1.81 -3.14 -0.09
C PHE A 128 0.47 -3.84 0.19
N GLY A 129 0.04 -4.84 -0.60
CA GLY A 129 -1.24 -5.52 -0.40
C GLY A 129 -1.16 -6.67 0.59
N VAL A 130 -0.11 -7.50 0.52
CA VAL A 130 0.00 -8.76 1.28
C VAL A 130 0.18 -8.59 2.80
N MET A 131 0.51 -7.41 3.28
CA MET A 131 0.68 -7.13 4.72
C MET A 131 -0.64 -7.17 5.51
N PHE A 132 -1.78 -7.25 4.83
CA PHE A 132 -3.11 -7.19 5.44
C PHE A 132 -3.78 -8.56 5.56
N PHE A 133 -3.10 -9.64 5.23
CA PHE A 133 -3.61 -11.00 5.42
C PHE A 133 -3.87 -11.30 6.90
N SER A 134 -5.02 -11.92 7.18
CA SER A 134 -5.37 -12.37 8.54
C SER A 134 -4.56 -13.60 8.94
N ASP A 135 -4.36 -14.51 8.00
CA ASP A 135 -3.50 -15.68 8.12
C ASP A 135 -2.53 -15.72 6.91
N PRO A 136 -1.34 -15.09 7.05
CA PRO A 136 -0.41 -15.00 5.93
C PRO A 136 0.14 -16.35 5.46
N ILE A 137 0.27 -17.34 6.33
CA ILE A 137 0.71 -18.69 5.91
C ILE A 137 -0.37 -19.32 5.02
N ARG A 138 -1.64 -19.24 5.40
CA ARG A 138 -2.76 -19.72 4.59
C ARG A 138 -2.84 -18.99 3.25
N ALA A 139 -2.71 -17.66 3.27
CA ALA A 139 -2.76 -16.84 2.07
C ALA A 139 -1.63 -17.20 1.08
N PHE A 140 -0.39 -17.23 1.54
CA PHE A 140 0.72 -17.58 0.69
C PHE A 140 0.71 -19.06 0.24
N THR A 141 0.20 -19.99 1.06
CA THR A 141 -0.02 -21.38 0.64
C THR A 141 -1.06 -21.46 -0.48
N ASN A 142 -2.15 -20.70 -0.38
CA ASN A 142 -3.18 -20.64 -1.43
C ASN A 142 -2.61 -20.04 -2.73
N ILE A 143 -1.86 -18.94 -2.63
CA ILE A 143 -1.19 -18.29 -3.76
C ILE A 143 -0.18 -19.23 -4.40
N HIS A 144 0.70 -19.86 -3.60
CA HIS A 144 1.67 -20.86 -4.09
C HIS A 144 0.99 -22.01 -4.85
N GLY A 145 -0.11 -22.55 -4.30
CA GLY A 145 -0.92 -23.56 -4.95
C GLY A 145 -1.51 -23.15 -6.30
N ALA A 146 -1.65 -21.83 -6.55
CA ALA A 146 -2.09 -21.28 -7.83
C ALA A 146 -0.95 -20.92 -8.78
N MET A 147 0.32 -21.06 -8.38
CA MET A 147 1.49 -20.77 -9.21
C MET A 147 1.99 -22.00 -9.96
N ARG A 148 2.70 -21.77 -11.05
CA ARG A 148 3.49 -22.80 -11.73
C ARG A 148 4.77 -23.06 -10.94
N GLU A 149 5.33 -24.23 -11.13
CA GLU A 149 6.68 -24.55 -10.66
C GLU A 149 7.68 -23.55 -11.24
N HIS A 150 8.56 -23.02 -10.41
CA HIS A 150 9.55 -21.98 -10.74
C HIS A 150 8.96 -20.59 -11.05
N ALA A 151 7.68 -20.37 -10.84
CA ALA A 151 7.10 -19.02 -10.94
C ALA A 151 7.65 -18.09 -9.85
N PHE A 152 7.82 -16.81 -10.20
CA PHE A 152 8.32 -15.83 -9.25
C PHE A 152 7.18 -15.24 -8.40
N LEU A 153 7.51 -14.96 -7.15
CA LEU A 153 6.77 -14.06 -6.28
C LEU A 153 7.64 -12.84 -6.00
N THR A 154 7.12 -11.63 -6.22
CA THR A 154 7.80 -10.40 -5.81
C THR A 154 6.82 -9.42 -5.21
N PHE A 155 7.11 -8.95 -3.98
CA PHE A 155 6.26 -7.94 -3.36
C PHE A 155 7.05 -6.88 -2.59
N ILE A 156 6.39 -5.77 -2.33
CA ILE A 156 6.91 -4.67 -1.52
C ILE A 156 6.16 -4.64 -0.19
N CYS A 157 6.93 -4.50 0.90
CA CYS A 157 6.41 -4.22 2.23
C CYS A 157 7.27 -3.15 2.93
N TRP A 158 6.82 -2.68 4.10
CA TRP A 158 7.56 -1.69 4.85
C TRP A 158 8.54 -2.32 5.83
N PRO A 159 9.76 -1.78 5.97
CA PRO A 159 10.67 -2.14 7.06
C PRO A 159 10.18 -1.59 8.41
N PRO A 160 10.89 -1.87 9.53
CA PRO A 160 10.52 -1.35 10.84
C PRO A 160 10.34 0.16 10.86
N ARG A 161 9.34 0.65 11.61
CA ARG A 161 9.03 2.08 11.72
C ARG A 161 10.26 2.94 12.01
N GLN A 162 11.10 2.49 12.92
CA GLN A 162 12.29 3.24 13.40
C GLN A 162 13.34 3.45 12.31
N GLU A 163 13.37 2.57 11.31
CA GLU A 163 14.30 2.64 10.18
C GLU A 163 13.73 3.46 9.01
N ASN A 164 12.41 3.66 8.99
CA ASN A 164 11.72 4.35 7.91
C ASN A 164 11.34 5.77 8.32
N ALA A 165 12.11 6.75 7.81
CA ALA A 165 11.92 8.17 8.13
C ALA A 165 10.49 8.65 7.90
N TYR A 166 9.84 8.22 6.80
CA TYR A 166 8.45 8.56 6.51
C TYR A 166 7.49 8.11 7.63
N PHE A 167 7.55 6.83 8.04
CA PHE A 167 6.70 6.32 9.12
C PHE A 167 7.02 6.96 10.45
N TYR A 168 8.32 7.08 10.77
CA TYR A 168 8.77 7.66 12.03
C TYR A 168 8.28 9.08 12.19
N THR A 169 8.54 9.96 11.21
CA THR A 169 8.23 11.38 11.29
C THR A 169 6.73 11.63 11.39
N MET A 170 5.91 10.93 10.56
CA MET A 170 4.47 11.11 10.56
C MET A 170 3.80 10.61 11.85
N THR A 171 4.31 9.54 12.45
CA THR A 171 3.79 9.03 13.71
C THR A 171 4.23 9.88 14.90
N GLU A 172 5.47 10.37 14.94
CA GLU A 172 5.95 11.28 15.99
C GLU A 172 5.16 12.59 16.01
N ALA A 173 4.76 13.12 14.85
CA ALA A 173 3.92 14.31 14.76
C ALA A 173 2.58 14.15 15.53
N VAL A 174 2.01 12.95 15.56
CA VAL A 174 0.81 12.63 16.34
C VAL A 174 1.12 12.39 17.81
N LEU A 175 2.13 11.57 18.09
CA LEU A 175 2.49 11.19 19.47
C LEU A 175 2.87 12.39 20.33
N LYS A 176 3.54 13.37 19.75
CA LYS A 176 3.91 14.64 20.41
C LYS A 176 2.71 15.36 21.07
N HIS A 177 1.51 15.23 20.50
CA HIS A 177 0.31 15.94 20.97
C HIS A 177 -0.65 15.05 21.76
N THR A 178 -0.60 13.73 21.56
CA THR A 178 -1.52 12.79 22.20
C THR A 178 -1.03 12.30 23.56
N GLY A 179 0.26 12.46 23.86
CA GLY A 179 0.87 11.92 25.07
C GLY A 179 0.88 10.38 25.14
N LYS A 180 0.55 9.71 24.03
CA LYS A 180 0.59 8.25 23.93
C LYS A 180 2.00 7.80 23.52
N GLU A 181 2.32 6.56 23.87
CA GLU A 181 3.48 5.86 23.34
C GLU A 181 3.10 5.13 22.04
N TYR A 182 4.09 4.95 21.15
CA TYR A 182 3.88 4.14 19.96
C TYR A 182 3.69 2.67 20.36
N ARG A 183 2.55 2.10 20.01
CA ARG A 183 2.30 0.67 20.14
C ARG A 183 2.81 -0.03 18.88
N ASP A 184 3.82 -0.85 19.03
CA ASP A 184 4.19 -1.79 17.98
C ASP A 184 3.09 -2.86 17.86
N THR A 185 2.55 -3.02 16.66
CA THR A 185 1.51 -4.02 16.37
C THR A 185 2.09 -5.39 16.01
N GLY A 186 3.43 -5.49 15.96
CA GLY A 186 4.13 -6.72 15.61
C GLY A 186 3.65 -7.27 14.26
N THR A 187 3.13 -8.50 14.28
CA THR A 187 2.64 -9.21 13.09
C THR A 187 1.14 -9.09 12.87
N GLU A 188 0.43 -8.24 13.63
CA GLU A 188 -0.99 -7.97 13.39
C GLU A 188 -1.20 -7.39 11.98
N PRO A 189 -2.27 -7.79 11.24
CA PRO A 189 -2.53 -7.29 9.89
C PRO A 189 -2.50 -5.77 9.82
N GLY A 190 -1.65 -5.23 8.96
CA GLY A 190 -1.45 -3.78 8.86
C GLY A 190 -0.17 -3.41 8.13
N PRO A 191 0.10 -2.11 7.97
CA PRO A 191 1.24 -1.64 7.18
C PRO A 191 2.60 -2.19 7.63
N LEU A 192 2.79 -2.47 8.91
CA LEU A 192 4.06 -2.94 9.47
C LEU A 192 4.06 -4.44 9.82
N ALA A 193 3.01 -5.21 9.45
CA ALA A 193 2.92 -6.64 9.76
C ALA A 193 4.11 -7.46 9.23
N PHE A 194 4.74 -7.00 8.15
CA PHE A 194 5.87 -7.65 7.49
C PHE A 194 7.19 -6.86 7.64
N SER A 195 7.29 -6.09 8.72
CA SER A 195 8.50 -5.31 9.00
C SER A 195 9.67 -6.17 9.52
N ASP A 196 9.39 -7.32 10.13
CA ASP A 196 10.40 -8.30 10.55
C ASP A 196 10.75 -9.26 9.40
N ASN A 197 11.96 -9.13 8.87
CA ASN A 197 12.46 -9.95 7.77
C ASN A 197 12.48 -11.45 8.10
N ALA A 198 12.83 -11.83 9.34
CA ALA A 198 12.85 -13.22 9.76
C ALA A 198 11.43 -13.83 9.78
N TYR A 199 10.44 -13.04 10.19
CA TYR A 199 9.04 -13.43 10.14
C TYR A 199 8.56 -13.64 8.69
N VAL A 200 8.89 -12.72 7.78
CA VAL A 200 8.53 -12.85 6.35
C VAL A 200 9.17 -14.09 5.72
N GLU A 201 10.44 -14.33 5.98
CA GLU A 201 11.14 -15.53 5.50
C GLU A 201 10.50 -16.82 6.04
N SER A 202 10.14 -16.84 7.33
CA SER A 202 9.46 -17.98 7.97
C SER A 202 8.10 -18.26 7.33
N ILE A 203 7.28 -17.24 7.07
CA ILE A 203 5.98 -17.37 6.40
C ILE A 203 6.15 -17.99 5.03
N LEU A 204 7.04 -17.43 4.19
CA LEU A 204 7.22 -17.87 2.82
C LEU A 204 7.74 -19.31 2.74
N ASN A 205 8.73 -19.67 3.56
CA ASN A 205 9.25 -21.03 3.64
C ASN A 205 8.17 -22.03 4.11
N SER A 206 7.35 -21.63 5.11
CA SER A 206 6.24 -22.47 5.61
C SER A 206 5.13 -22.65 4.56
N SER A 207 5.02 -21.74 3.60
CA SER A 207 4.02 -21.75 2.53
C SER A 207 4.48 -22.45 1.25
N GLY A 208 5.70 -23.04 1.25
CA GLY A 208 6.24 -23.79 0.11
C GLY A 208 7.18 -23.01 -0.80
N PHE A 209 7.38 -21.71 -0.59
CA PHE A 209 8.30 -20.92 -1.39
C PHE A 209 9.77 -21.24 -1.04
N SER A 210 10.64 -21.04 -2.02
CA SER A 210 12.09 -21.24 -1.93
C SER A 210 12.84 -19.98 -2.40
N ASN A 211 14.16 -19.95 -2.20
CA ASN A 211 15.02 -18.85 -2.65
C ASN A 211 14.54 -17.47 -2.17
N VAL A 212 14.04 -17.37 -0.93
CA VAL A 212 13.57 -16.12 -0.36
C VAL A 212 14.72 -15.13 -0.25
N SER A 213 14.53 -13.93 -0.79
CA SER A 213 15.46 -12.81 -0.69
C SER A 213 14.72 -11.56 -0.28
N ILE A 214 15.26 -10.83 0.68
CA ILE A 214 14.69 -9.57 1.18
C ILE A 214 15.78 -8.51 1.09
N GLU A 215 15.50 -7.43 0.35
CA GLU A 215 16.41 -6.33 0.14
C GLU A 215 15.75 -5.02 0.58
N THR A 216 16.39 -4.30 1.49
CA THR A 216 15.91 -2.97 1.89
C THR A 216 16.47 -1.91 0.94
N VAL A 217 15.59 -1.14 0.31
CA VAL A 217 15.91 -0.18 -0.74
C VAL A 217 15.44 1.21 -0.33
N LYS A 218 16.28 2.22 -0.56
CA LYS A 218 15.88 3.62 -0.45
C LYS A 218 15.02 4.01 -1.64
N THR A 219 13.94 4.72 -1.37
CA THR A 219 13.02 5.24 -2.37
C THR A 219 12.49 6.60 -1.94
N ILE A 220 11.71 7.21 -2.80
CA ILE A 220 11.01 8.46 -2.53
C ILE A 220 9.51 8.27 -2.73
N LEU A 221 8.73 8.83 -1.83
CA LEU A 221 7.27 8.92 -1.94
C LEU A 221 6.94 10.34 -2.36
N SER A 222 6.61 10.55 -3.63
CA SER A 222 6.47 11.88 -4.19
C SER A 222 5.23 12.01 -5.05
N ALA A 223 4.44 13.06 -4.83
CA ALA A 223 3.32 13.38 -5.70
C ALA A 223 3.13 14.90 -5.82
N LYS A 224 2.50 15.32 -6.92
CA LYS A 224 2.15 16.71 -7.14
C LYS A 224 0.96 17.09 -6.27
N MET A 225 1.25 17.75 -5.15
CA MET A 225 0.25 18.19 -4.20
C MET A 225 0.79 19.34 -3.34
N THR A 226 -0.11 20.02 -2.62
CA THR A 226 0.29 21.01 -1.62
C THR A 226 0.57 20.34 -0.27
N PRO A 227 1.41 20.95 0.59
CA PRO A 227 1.63 20.46 1.96
C PRO A 227 0.33 20.36 2.79
N GLU A 228 -0.63 21.26 2.56
CA GLU A 228 -1.91 21.24 3.24
C GLU A 228 -2.74 20.01 2.86
N PHE A 229 -2.72 19.64 1.57
CA PHE A 229 -3.39 18.43 1.10
C PHE A 229 -2.74 17.18 1.69
N ASP A 230 -1.41 17.09 1.68
CA ASP A 230 -0.67 15.98 2.24
C ASP A 230 -0.91 15.83 3.74
N ALA A 231 -0.83 16.93 4.50
CA ALA A 231 -1.16 16.93 5.93
C ALA A 231 -2.61 16.50 6.19
N GLY A 232 -3.58 16.99 5.40
CA GLY A 232 -4.97 16.56 5.46
C GLY A 232 -5.15 15.07 5.18
N MET A 233 -4.47 14.56 4.15
CA MET A 233 -4.48 13.12 3.85
C MET A 233 -3.92 12.31 5.03
N HIS A 234 -2.87 12.76 5.69
CA HIS A 234 -2.28 12.09 6.85
C HIS A 234 -3.18 12.10 8.09
N MET A 235 -4.15 13.00 8.19
CA MET A 235 -5.18 12.94 9.24
C MET A 235 -6.11 11.73 9.05
N GLU A 236 -6.30 11.25 7.82
CA GLU A 236 -7.29 10.21 7.48
C GLU A 236 -6.67 8.91 7.00
N TYR A 237 -5.53 8.97 6.34
CA TYR A 237 -4.86 7.84 5.73
C TYR A 237 -3.35 7.94 5.93
N GLY A 238 -2.66 6.79 5.96
CA GLY A 238 -1.21 6.73 6.15
C GLY A 238 -0.79 6.39 7.58
N PRO A 239 0.51 6.52 7.91
CA PRO A 239 1.07 6.03 9.17
C PRO A 239 0.45 6.64 10.44
N SER A 240 0.05 7.90 10.36
CA SER A 240 -0.51 8.68 11.50
C SER A 240 -1.98 8.39 11.77
N SER A 241 -2.75 8.02 10.74
CA SER A 241 -4.22 7.95 10.83
C SER A 241 -4.74 6.96 11.86
N LEU A 242 -4.07 5.82 12.04
CA LEU A 242 -4.45 4.83 13.06
C LEU A 242 -4.21 5.35 14.48
N LEU A 243 -3.12 6.07 14.70
CA LEU A 243 -2.81 6.70 15.99
C LEU A 243 -3.82 7.80 16.32
N ILE A 244 -4.22 8.60 15.34
CA ILE A 244 -5.25 9.62 15.49
C ILE A 244 -6.58 8.98 15.85
N LYS A 245 -6.97 7.91 15.14
CA LYS A 245 -8.20 7.16 15.43
C LYS A 245 -8.20 6.58 16.85
N ASP A 246 -7.07 5.99 17.26
CA ASP A 246 -6.94 5.41 18.61
C ASP A 246 -6.91 6.49 19.71
N ALA A 247 -6.34 7.65 19.43
CA ALA A 247 -6.27 8.76 20.37
C ALA A 247 -7.62 9.45 20.63
N GLN A 248 -8.53 9.38 19.64
CA GLN A 248 -9.82 10.09 19.67
C GLN A 248 -9.70 11.57 20.10
N PRO A 249 -8.83 12.37 19.44
CA PRO A 249 -8.53 13.73 19.86
C PRO A 249 -9.75 14.63 19.74
N ASP A 250 -9.87 15.60 20.67
CA ASP A 250 -10.81 16.70 20.52
C ASP A 250 -10.38 17.66 19.38
N GLU A 251 -11.21 18.63 19.05
CA GLU A 251 -10.95 19.54 17.92
C GLU A 251 -9.69 20.41 18.15
N ILE A 252 -9.35 20.74 19.41
CA ILE A 252 -8.13 21.50 19.72
C ILE A 252 -6.90 20.65 19.45
N MET A 253 -6.93 19.40 19.87
CA MET A 253 -5.84 18.45 19.64
C MET A 253 -5.71 18.07 18.16
N LYS A 254 -6.82 17.84 17.45
CA LYS A 254 -6.81 17.63 15.98
C LYS A 254 -6.11 18.77 15.25
N LYS A 255 -6.43 20.01 15.64
CA LYS A 255 -5.78 21.19 15.06
C LYS A 255 -4.27 21.19 15.29
N LYS A 256 -3.81 20.88 16.50
CA LYS A 256 -2.37 20.80 16.81
C LYS A 256 -1.67 19.69 16.03
N ILE A 257 -2.29 18.52 15.92
CA ILE A 257 -1.77 17.40 15.12
C ILE A 257 -1.66 17.82 13.65
N TYR A 258 -2.70 18.44 13.09
CA TYR A 258 -2.68 18.92 11.73
C TYR A 258 -1.58 19.97 11.49
N GLU A 259 -1.42 20.95 12.38
CA GLU A 259 -0.37 21.96 12.30
C GLU A 259 1.04 21.34 12.31
N GLU A 260 1.25 20.29 13.13
CA GLU A 260 2.52 19.56 13.15
C GLU A 260 2.75 18.76 11.86
N LEU A 261 1.74 18.04 11.37
CA LEU A 261 1.81 17.34 10.09
C LEU A 261 2.07 18.32 8.94
N LEU A 262 1.41 19.48 8.94
CA LEU A 262 1.62 20.53 7.95
C LEU A 262 3.06 21.06 7.97
N PHE A 263 3.62 21.27 9.16
CA PHE A 263 5.02 21.67 9.31
C PHE A 263 5.96 20.62 8.69
N VAL A 264 5.73 19.34 8.96
CA VAL A 264 6.49 18.23 8.36
C VAL A 264 6.34 18.24 6.82
N CYS A 265 5.11 18.25 6.30
CA CYS A 265 4.85 18.22 4.86
C CYS A 265 5.46 19.45 4.14
N THR A 266 5.40 20.64 4.77
CA THR A 266 6.02 21.86 4.23
C THR A 266 7.55 21.73 4.12
N SER A 267 8.20 21.07 5.08
CA SER A 267 9.65 20.84 5.04
C SER A 267 10.07 19.85 3.94
N HIS A 268 9.12 19.09 3.41
CA HIS A 268 9.33 18.11 2.32
C HIS A 268 8.82 18.62 0.95
N GLN A 269 8.41 19.89 0.86
CA GLN A 269 7.96 20.48 -0.40
C GLN A 269 9.14 20.77 -1.33
N GLN A 270 9.03 20.33 -2.57
CA GLN A 270 9.99 20.54 -3.64
C GLN A 270 9.26 21.04 -4.91
N GLY A 271 9.15 22.36 -5.07
CA GLY A 271 8.33 22.95 -6.13
C GLY A 271 6.85 22.63 -5.98
N GLU A 272 6.26 21.96 -6.95
CA GLU A 272 4.84 21.53 -6.91
C GLU A 272 4.63 20.15 -6.25
N TYR A 273 5.69 19.50 -5.79
CA TYR A 273 5.67 18.15 -5.21
C TYR A 273 5.90 18.20 -3.70
N VAL A 274 5.28 17.28 -2.98
CA VAL A 274 5.68 16.89 -1.62
C VAL A 274 6.34 15.53 -1.71
N SER A 275 7.58 15.44 -1.20
CA SER A 275 8.47 14.30 -1.41
C SER A 275 9.08 13.83 -0.10
N HIS A 276 8.79 12.61 0.29
CA HIS A 276 9.29 11.99 1.53
C HIS A 276 10.29 10.88 1.21
N ASP A 277 11.45 10.93 1.83
CA ASP A 277 12.39 9.80 1.82
C ASP A 277 11.79 8.60 2.56
N ALA A 278 11.89 7.43 1.98
CA ALA A 278 11.38 6.20 2.56
C ALA A 278 12.32 5.02 2.32
N LEU A 279 12.20 4.01 3.17
CA LEU A 279 12.74 2.68 2.94
C LEU A 279 11.60 1.72 2.61
N ILE A 280 11.87 0.77 1.73
CA ILE A 280 10.97 -0.34 1.41
C ILE A 280 11.76 -1.65 1.43
N ASN A 281 11.11 -2.73 1.81
CA ASN A 281 11.62 -4.08 1.63
C ASN A 281 11.08 -4.65 0.32
N VAL A 282 11.97 -5.08 -0.57
CA VAL A 282 11.66 -5.85 -1.77
C VAL A 282 11.87 -7.31 -1.45
N VAL A 283 10.80 -8.06 -1.45
CA VAL A 283 10.80 -9.50 -1.17
C VAL A 283 10.63 -10.25 -2.47
N SER A 284 11.47 -11.23 -2.72
CA SER A 284 11.33 -12.15 -3.86
C SER A 284 11.51 -13.60 -3.42
N ALA A 285 10.77 -14.50 -4.05
CA ALA A 285 10.82 -15.94 -3.81
C ALA A 285 10.39 -16.71 -5.07
N ILE A 286 10.59 -18.02 -5.06
CA ILE A 286 10.23 -18.93 -6.15
C ILE A 286 9.28 -20.00 -5.62
N ALA A 287 8.23 -20.31 -6.40
CA ALA A 287 7.29 -21.38 -6.13
C ALA A 287 7.80 -22.77 -6.52
#